data_8bf75a4b624e40f0dc1d3535f2004407
#
_entry.id   8bf75a4b624e40f0dc1d3535f2004407
#
_cell.length_a   1.000
_cell.length_b   1.000
_cell.length_c   1.000
_cell.angle_alpha   90.00
_cell.angle_beta   90.00
_cell.angle_gamma   90.00
#
_symmetry.space_group_name_H-M   'P 1'
#
loop_
_entity.id
_entity.type
_entity.pdbx_description
1 polymer ?
#
loop_
_entity_poly.entity_id
_entity_poly.type
_entity_poly.pdbx_seq_one_letter_code
_entity_poly.pdbx_strand_id
1 'polypeptide(L)'
;MRIKILSLLLLSFLASASVKNGEIAPSFSLLNQDNESVSLDEFKGKKIILEWTNHDCPFVKRHYDTENMQTIQKDMTDNEIVWLSIISSAKGKQGYVTKEQAKELTSERNAHPTHVLL
;
A
#
# COMPACT_ATOMS: atom_id res chain seq x y z
N MET A 1 -24.22 -26.82 47.70
CA MET A 1 -24.42 -25.77 46.69
C MET A 1 -23.41 -26.01 45.54
N ARG A 2 -23.86 -26.54 44.41
CA ARG A 2 -22.99 -26.88 43.28
C ARG A 2 -23.00 -25.72 42.28
N ILE A 3 -21.92 -24.98 42.22
CA ILE A 3 -21.73 -23.92 41.26
C ILE A 3 -21.39 -24.57 39.90
N LYS A 4 -22.31 -24.50 38.94
CA LYS A 4 -22.04 -24.88 37.55
C LYS A 4 -21.33 -23.73 36.88
N ILE A 5 -20.03 -23.84 36.63
CA ILE A 5 -19.25 -22.92 35.82
C ILE A 5 -19.61 -23.20 34.37
N LEU A 6 -20.40 -22.31 33.78
CA LEU A 6 -20.72 -22.32 32.35
C LEU A 6 -19.51 -21.72 31.62
N SER A 7 -18.68 -22.59 31.05
CA SER A 7 -17.53 -22.20 30.24
C SER A 7 -18.05 -21.64 28.90
N LEU A 8 -18.05 -20.33 28.75
CA LEU A 8 -18.39 -19.66 27.52
C LEU A 8 -17.20 -19.78 26.57
N LEU A 9 -17.25 -20.74 25.65
CA LEU A 9 -16.27 -20.83 24.53
C LEU A 9 -16.51 -19.65 23.59
N LEU A 10 -15.65 -18.62 23.69
CA LEU A 10 -15.57 -17.57 22.66
C LEU A 10 -14.93 -18.18 21.42
N LEU A 11 -15.75 -18.54 20.44
CA LEU A 11 -15.27 -18.90 19.10
C LEU A 11 -14.86 -17.60 18.41
N SER A 12 -13.56 -17.31 18.40
CA SER A 12 -13.01 -16.21 17.60
C SER A 12 -13.09 -16.61 16.13
N PHE A 13 -14.08 -16.08 15.41
CA PHE A 13 -14.11 -16.14 13.95
C PHE A 13 -12.98 -15.26 13.42
N LEU A 14 -11.86 -15.85 13.04
CA LEU A 14 -10.88 -15.21 12.19
C LEU A 14 -11.50 -15.08 10.79
N ALA A 15 -12.13 -13.94 10.53
CA ALA A 15 -12.56 -13.60 9.20
C ALA A 15 -11.31 -13.32 8.35
N SER A 16 -10.84 -14.33 7.62
CA SER A 16 -9.87 -14.11 6.54
C SER A 16 -10.59 -13.36 5.43
N ALA A 17 -10.39 -12.05 5.36
CA ALA A 17 -10.84 -11.25 4.25
C ALA A 17 -9.96 -11.55 3.02
N SER A 18 -10.33 -12.60 2.25
CA SER A 18 -9.72 -12.82 0.94
C SER A 18 -10.51 -12.05 -0.10
N VAL A 19 -9.86 -11.11 -0.77
CA VAL A 19 -10.44 -10.36 -1.90
C VAL A 19 -10.40 -11.25 -3.14
N LYS A 20 -11.53 -11.40 -3.82
CA LYS A 20 -11.61 -12.15 -5.09
C LYS A 20 -11.62 -11.19 -6.26
N ASN A 21 -11.14 -11.67 -7.40
CA ASN A 21 -11.20 -10.91 -8.64
C ASN A 21 -12.65 -10.57 -9.02
N GLY A 22 -12.88 -9.29 -9.36
CA GLY A 22 -14.20 -8.78 -9.72
C GLY A 22 -15.05 -8.32 -8.53
N GLU A 23 -14.58 -8.47 -7.29
CA GLU A 23 -15.24 -7.93 -6.12
C GLU A 23 -14.77 -6.49 -5.84
N ILE A 24 -15.60 -5.74 -5.11
CA ILE A 24 -15.25 -4.38 -4.68
C ILE A 24 -14.07 -4.46 -3.71
N ALA A 25 -13.00 -3.69 -3.98
CA ALA A 25 -11.85 -3.60 -3.10
C ALA A 25 -12.26 -3.03 -1.73
N PRO A 26 -11.79 -3.61 -0.61
CA PRO A 26 -12.02 -3.05 0.71
C PRO A 26 -11.47 -1.62 0.77
N SER A 27 -12.26 -0.69 1.33
CA SER A 27 -11.80 0.68 1.52
C SER A 27 -10.71 0.75 2.58
N PHE A 28 -9.77 1.66 2.37
CA PHE A 28 -8.74 1.99 3.36
C PHE A 28 -8.46 3.49 3.32
N SER A 29 -7.83 4.00 4.38
CA SER A 29 -7.30 5.35 4.45
C SER A 29 -5.91 5.29 5.09
N LEU A 30 -4.90 5.87 4.43
CA LEU A 30 -3.51 5.89 4.87
C LEU A 30 -2.96 7.32 4.74
N LEU A 31 -1.88 7.60 5.44
CA LEU A 31 -1.16 8.87 5.25
C LEU A 31 -0.22 8.76 4.04
N ASN A 32 -0.17 9.82 3.25
CA ASN A 32 0.82 9.93 2.19
C ASN A 32 2.14 10.54 2.72
N GLN A 33 3.13 10.65 1.83
CA GLN A 33 4.43 11.26 2.13
C GLN A 33 4.35 12.74 2.55
N ASP A 34 3.24 13.41 2.26
CA ASP A 34 2.97 14.82 2.63
C ASP A 34 2.17 14.95 3.94
N ASN A 35 1.95 13.84 4.64
CA ASN A 35 1.15 13.76 5.86
C ASN A 35 -0.34 14.05 5.66
N GLU A 36 -0.83 13.87 4.45
CA GLU A 36 -2.24 14.00 4.12
C GLU A 36 -2.91 12.63 4.17
N SER A 37 -4.15 12.58 4.63
CA SER A 37 -4.95 11.35 4.59
C SER A 37 -5.45 11.11 3.18
N VAL A 38 -5.16 9.94 2.63
CA VAL A 38 -5.60 9.50 1.31
C VAL A 38 -6.49 8.27 1.47
N SER A 39 -7.72 8.36 1.01
CA SER A 39 -8.70 7.26 1.04
C SER A 39 -8.89 6.68 -0.36
N LEU A 40 -9.03 5.35 -0.44
CA LEU A 40 -9.38 4.68 -1.68
C LEU A 40 -10.70 5.21 -2.27
N ASP A 41 -11.64 5.62 -1.42
CA ASP A 41 -12.94 6.15 -1.84
C ASP A 41 -12.86 7.47 -2.62
N GLU A 42 -11.78 8.24 -2.48
CA GLU A 42 -11.57 9.49 -3.21
C GLU A 42 -11.38 9.26 -4.72
N PHE A 43 -11.00 8.05 -5.09
CA PHE A 43 -10.73 7.67 -6.49
C PHE A 43 -11.87 6.88 -7.14
N LYS A 44 -13.09 6.92 -6.58
CA LYS A 44 -14.25 6.25 -7.17
C LYS A 44 -14.45 6.68 -8.63
N GLY A 45 -14.64 5.70 -9.51
CA GLY A 45 -14.78 5.91 -10.95
C GLY A 45 -13.47 6.02 -11.72
N LYS A 46 -12.31 6.01 -11.06
CA LYS A 46 -11.00 5.95 -11.69
C LYS A 46 -10.42 4.54 -11.68
N LYS A 47 -9.54 4.26 -12.63
CA LYS A 47 -8.69 3.07 -12.55
C LYS A 47 -7.55 3.33 -11.56
N ILE A 48 -7.25 2.34 -10.73
CA ILE A 48 -6.25 2.47 -9.68
C ILE A 48 -5.29 1.29 -9.79
N ILE A 49 -3.99 1.58 -9.67
CA ILE A 49 -2.93 0.59 -9.51
C ILE A 49 -2.41 0.70 -8.08
N LEU A 50 -2.37 -0.42 -7.37
CA LEU A 50 -1.76 -0.54 -6.05
C LEU A 50 -0.43 -1.28 -6.21
N GLU A 51 0.68 -0.62 -5.91
CA GLU A 51 2.01 -1.19 -5.90
C GLU A 51 2.49 -1.33 -4.45
N TRP A 52 2.66 -2.55 -3.96
CA TRP A 52 3.42 -2.78 -2.73
C TRP A 52 4.89 -2.79 -3.04
N THR A 53 5.64 -1.90 -2.40
CA THR A 53 7.05 -1.72 -2.71
C THR A 53 7.93 -1.77 -1.46
N ASN A 54 9.13 -2.34 -1.62
CA ASN A 54 10.21 -2.34 -0.65
C ASN A 54 11.50 -1.98 -1.40
N HIS A 55 12.05 -0.80 -1.16
CA HIS A 55 13.20 -0.27 -1.87
C HIS A 55 14.49 -1.08 -1.68
N ASP A 56 14.60 -1.88 -0.60
CA ASP A 56 15.75 -2.75 -0.34
C ASP A 56 15.61 -4.13 -0.99
N CYS A 57 14.44 -4.46 -1.55
CA CYS A 57 14.24 -5.72 -2.25
C CYS A 57 15.02 -5.72 -3.58
N PRO A 58 15.89 -6.72 -3.84
CA PRO A 58 16.69 -6.77 -5.08
C PRO A 58 15.85 -6.77 -6.36
N PHE A 59 14.67 -7.38 -6.33
CA PHE A 59 13.76 -7.39 -7.47
C PHE A 59 13.15 -6.01 -7.72
N VAL A 60 12.75 -5.30 -6.68
CA VAL A 60 12.27 -3.92 -6.77
C VAL A 60 13.39 -3.01 -7.29
N LYS A 61 14.60 -3.09 -6.71
CA LYS A 61 15.76 -2.33 -7.17
C LYS A 61 15.99 -2.51 -8.66
N ARG A 62 16.00 -3.76 -9.15
CA ARG A 62 16.19 -4.05 -10.56
C ARG A 62 15.18 -3.32 -11.46
N HIS A 63 13.91 -3.29 -11.09
CA HIS A 63 12.87 -2.61 -11.88
C HIS A 63 13.06 -1.09 -11.91
N TYR A 64 13.57 -0.50 -10.84
CA TYR A 64 13.89 0.93 -10.81
C TYR A 64 15.23 1.25 -11.46
N ASP A 65 16.26 0.43 -11.27
CA ASP A 65 17.59 0.62 -11.88
C ASP A 65 17.56 0.49 -13.42
N THR A 66 16.62 -0.25 -13.96
CA THR A 66 16.39 -0.39 -15.41
C THR A 66 15.37 0.58 -15.99
N GLU A 67 14.89 1.54 -15.18
CA GLU A 67 13.86 2.52 -15.54
C GLU A 67 12.49 1.91 -15.96
N ASN A 68 12.33 0.61 -15.77
CA ASN A 68 11.11 -0.10 -16.16
C ASN A 68 9.88 0.39 -15.35
N MET A 69 10.03 0.51 -14.02
CA MET A 69 8.92 0.93 -13.16
C MET A 69 8.53 2.37 -13.42
N GLN A 70 9.51 3.29 -13.51
CA GLN A 70 9.27 4.71 -13.76
C GLN A 70 8.54 4.93 -15.09
N THR A 71 8.94 4.20 -16.13
CA THR A 71 8.31 4.28 -17.45
C THR A 71 6.84 3.87 -17.38
N ILE A 72 6.54 2.75 -16.70
CA ILE A 72 5.16 2.28 -16.53
C ILE A 72 4.35 3.26 -15.66
N GLN A 73 4.91 3.73 -14.55
CA GLN A 73 4.24 4.70 -13.67
C GLN A 73 3.87 5.96 -14.45
N LYS A 74 4.83 6.51 -15.20
CA LYS A 74 4.60 7.72 -15.99
C LYS A 74 3.53 7.51 -17.06
N ASP A 75 3.59 6.42 -17.82
CA ASP A 75 2.59 6.11 -18.84
C ASP A 75 1.19 5.99 -18.23
N MET A 76 1.05 5.29 -17.11
CA MET A 76 -0.24 5.12 -16.44
C MET A 76 -0.77 6.43 -15.86
N THR A 77 0.07 7.22 -15.20
CA THR A 77 -0.37 8.50 -14.60
C THR A 77 -0.67 9.57 -15.66
N ASP A 78 0.06 9.60 -16.77
CA ASP A 78 -0.24 10.48 -17.91
C ASP A 78 -1.60 10.12 -18.56
N ASN A 79 -2.04 8.87 -18.44
CA ASN A 79 -3.36 8.39 -18.87
C ASN A 79 -4.44 8.43 -17.77
N GLU A 80 -4.27 9.29 -16.77
CA GLU A 80 -5.22 9.52 -15.67
C GLU A 80 -5.51 8.30 -14.79
N ILE A 81 -4.64 7.28 -14.82
CA ILE A 81 -4.70 6.14 -13.92
C ILE A 81 -3.99 6.50 -12.62
N VAL A 82 -4.66 6.33 -11.50
CA VAL A 82 -4.10 6.60 -10.18
C VAL A 82 -3.10 5.50 -9.81
N TRP A 83 -1.88 5.88 -9.46
CA TRP A 83 -0.84 4.96 -9.00
C TRP A 83 -0.54 5.22 -7.52
N LEU A 84 -0.84 4.25 -6.67
CA LEU A 84 -0.57 4.31 -5.23
C LEU A 84 0.55 3.33 -4.89
N SER A 85 1.73 3.86 -4.55
CA SER A 85 2.85 3.06 -4.04
C SER A 85 2.72 2.92 -2.53
N ILE A 86 2.67 1.70 -2.01
CA ILE A 86 2.41 1.39 -0.60
C ILE A 86 3.67 0.82 0.04
N ILE A 87 4.14 1.45 1.11
CA ILE A 87 5.27 1.01 1.93
C ILE A 87 4.73 0.64 3.31
N SER A 88 4.62 -0.67 3.57
CA SER A 88 4.02 -1.20 4.81
C SER A 88 5.05 -1.80 5.77
N SER A 89 6.34 -1.56 5.54
CA SER A 89 7.40 -2.08 6.41
C SER A 89 7.37 -1.42 7.78
N ALA A 90 7.38 -2.23 8.84
CA ALA A 90 7.40 -1.74 10.21
C ALA A 90 8.75 -1.07 10.54
N LYS A 91 8.73 -0.10 11.47
CA LYS A 91 9.93 0.58 11.97
C LYS A 91 11.00 -0.43 12.40
N GLY A 92 12.23 -0.23 11.95
CA GLY A 92 13.37 -1.11 12.22
C GLY A 92 13.40 -2.40 11.38
N LYS A 93 12.52 -2.54 10.39
CA LYS A 93 12.53 -3.64 9.42
C LYS A 93 13.00 -3.14 8.05
N GLN A 94 13.47 -4.08 7.24
CA GLN A 94 13.89 -3.80 5.87
C GLN A 94 12.77 -3.10 5.09
N GLY A 95 13.14 -2.06 4.35
CA GLY A 95 12.20 -1.30 3.53
C GLY A 95 11.38 -0.24 4.28
N TYR A 96 11.58 -0.10 5.61
CA TYR A 96 10.97 1.01 6.35
C TYR A 96 11.56 2.34 5.92
N VAL A 97 10.70 3.33 5.75
CA VAL A 97 11.08 4.73 5.50
C VAL A 97 10.21 5.69 6.31
N THR A 98 10.76 6.84 6.65
CA THR A 98 9.98 7.99 7.11
C THR A 98 9.33 8.69 5.92
N LYS A 99 8.44 9.64 6.17
CA LYS A 99 7.81 10.44 5.10
C LYS A 99 8.84 11.23 4.29
N GLU A 100 9.82 11.80 4.97
CA GLU A 100 10.93 12.54 4.37
C GLU A 100 11.76 11.62 3.47
N GLN A 101 12.11 10.44 3.98
CA GLN A 101 12.84 9.43 3.20
C GLN A 101 12.01 8.91 2.01
N ALA A 102 10.70 8.79 2.15
CA ALA A 102 9.84 8.40 1.03
C ALA A 102 9.85 9.44 -0.10
N LYS A 103 9.82 10.74 0.24
CA LYS A 103 9.96 11.84 -0.74
C LYS A 103 11.31 11.81 -1.45
N GLU A 104 12.40 11.70 -0.67
CA GLU A 104 13.75 11.64 -1.17
C GLU A 104 13.92 10.45 -2.12
N LEU A 105 13.53 9.25 -1.70
CA LEU A 105 13.58 8.03 -2.49
C LEU A 105 12.78 8.13 -3.81
N THR A 106 11.59 8.74 -3.77
CA THR A 106 10.76 8.96 -4.96
C THR A 106 11.47 9.88 -5.96
N SER A 107 12.06 10.95 -5.45
CA SER A 107 12.83 11.91 -6.26
C SER A 107 14.10 11.30 -6.85
N GLU A 108 14.92 10.62 -6.03
CA GLU A 108 16.16 10.00 -6.45
C GLU A 108 15.96 8.94 -7.54
N ARG A 109 14.85 8.21 -7.46
CA ARG A 109 14.49 7.19 -8.45
C ARG A 109 13.77 7.72 -9.67
N ASN A 110 13.49 9.03 -9.71
CA ASN A 110 12.63 9.62 -10.74
C ASN A 110 11.31 8.86 -10.90
N ALA A 111 10.71 8.45 -9.77
CA ALA A 111 9.45 7.71 -9.73
C ALA A 111 8.24 8.65 -9.90
N HIS A 112 7.15 8.15 -10.47
CA HIS A 112 5.96 8.92 -10.82
C HIS A 112 4.66 8.38 -10.22
N PRO A 113 4.60 7.94 -8.94
CA PRO A 113 3.34 7.58 -8.32
C PRO A 113 2.46 8.82 -8.11
N THR A 114 1.13 8.63 -8.08
CA THR A 114 0.21 9.69 -7.65
C THR A 114 0.41 10.00 -6.17
N HIS A 115 0.52 8.97 -5.35
CA HIS A 115 0.85 9.07 -3.93
C HIS A 115 1.75 7.92 -3.49
N VAL A 116 2.60 8.19 -2.50
CA VAL A 116 3.28 7.16 -1.70
C VAL A 116 2.57 7.07 -0.35
N LEU A 117 2.03 5.91 -0.02
CA LEU A 117 1.28 5.64 1.20
C LEU A 117 2.15 4.89 2.22
N LEU A 118 2.03 5.30 3.51
CA LEU A 118 2.88 4.84 4.61
C LEU A 118 2.04 4.35 5.80
#